data_94c5308356d423d70985b71121277bdb
#
_entry.id   94c5308356d423d70985b71121277bdb
#
_cell.length_a   1.000
_cell.length_b   1.000
_cell.length_c   1.000
_cell.angle_alpha   90.00
_cell.angle_beta   90.00
_cell.angle_gamma   90.00
#
_symmetry.space_group_name_H-M   'P 1'
#
loop_
_entity.id
_entity.type
_entity.pdbx_description
1 polymer ?
#
loop_
_entity_poly.entity_id
_entity_poly.type
_entity_poly.pdbx_seq_one_letter_code
_entity_poly.pdbx_strand_id
1 'polypeptide(L)'
;MKIFFLPIVLGLLPTPAGAQSLQVIGYSGYLGEWELTATVTERISSRTKEYSGPLTMKHVGLCTQDGPEEKTGEMRFQMSALPSRLNATLLVAGVECTYSGRFSDSYTGTMNCPDREAVPLKLWVK
;
A
#
# COMPACT_ATOMS: atom_id res chain seq x y z
N MET A 1 57.96 -10.78 -16.22
CA MET A 1 57.19 -11.03 -15.82
C MET A 1 56.06 -10.31 -15.84
N LYS A 2 55.17 -10.55 -15.80
CA LYS A 2 54.15 -9.97 -15.89
C LYS A 2 53.19 -10.10 -15.07
N ILE A 3 52.63 -9.41 -14.66
CA ILE A 3 51.76 -9.36 -13.84
C ILE A 3 50.52 -8.99 -14.20
N PHE A 4 49.66 -9.45 -13.91
CA PHE A 4 48.50 -9.18 -14.29
C PHE A 4 47.61 -9.05 -13.45
N PHE A 5 46.93 -8.40 -13.31
CA PHE A 5 45.98 -8.27 -12.67
C PHE A 5 44.81 -8.07 -13.14
N LEU A 6 43.98 -8.49 -12.75
CA LEU A 6 42.80 -8.53 -12.97
C LEU A 6 42.03 -7.65 -12.36
N PRO A 7 41.42 -6.92 -12.77
CA PRO A 7 40.54 -6.06 -12.27
C PRO A 7 39.43 -6.76 -11.81
N ILE A 8 39.27 -6.70 -10.69
CA ILE A 8 38.22 -7.23 -10.24
C ILE A 8 37.11 -6.46 -10.40
N VAL A 9 36.29 -6.82 -11.12
CA VAL A 9 35.19 -6.14 -11.31
C VAL A 9 34.27 -6.51 -10.32
N LEU A 10 34.16 -5.76 -9.41
CA LEU A 10 33.23 -5.90 -8.58
C LEU A 10 31.97 -5.81 -9.14
N GLY A 11 31.27 -6.62 -9.25
CA GLY A 11 30.00 -6.55 -9.67
C GLY A 11 29.13 -5.86 -8.78
N LEU A 12 29.14 -4.69 -8.91
CA LEU A 12 28.24 -3.96 -8.30
C LEU A 12 26.98 -4.18 -8.89
N LEU A 13 26.13 -4.91 -8.26
CA LEU A 13 24.84 -5.00 -8.71
C LEU A 13 24.18 -3.76 -8.47
N PRO A 14 23.70 -3.11 -9.42
CA PRO A 14 23.00 -1.90 -9.25
C PRO A 14 21.70 -2.28 -8.61
N THR A 15 21.56 -1.97 -7.42
CA THR A 15 20.27 -1.96 -6.87
C THR A 15 19.48 -0.97 -7.67
N PRO A 16 18.30 -1.28 -8.08
CA PRO A 16 17.49 -0.34 -8.84
C PRO A 16 17.25 0.82 -7.95
N ALA A 17 17.91 1.85 -8.25
CA ALA A 17 17.77 3.05 -7.50
C ALA A 17 16.37 3.55 -7.67
N GLY A 18 15.70 3.82 -6.63
CA GLY A 18 14.41 4.42 -6.71
C GLY A 18 13.23 3.54 -6.44
N ALA A 19 13.40 2.27 -6.43
CA ALA A 19 12.28 1.40 -6.16
C ALA A 19 12.18 1.16 -4.67
N GLN A 20 11.52 2.04 -3.97
CA GLN A 20 11.30 1.85 -2.54
C GLN A 20 9.99 1.14 -2.31
N SER A 21 10.00 0.21 -1.38
CA SER A 21 8.78 -0.47 -0.98
C SER A 21 8.32 0.09 0.35
N LEU A 22 7.04 0.33 0.45
CA LEU A 22 6.41 0.76 1.69
C LEU A 22 5.38 -0.26 2.10
N GLN A 23 5.19 -0.39 3.40
CA GLN A 23 4.16 -1.25 3.92
C GLN A 23 3.01 -0.42 4.40
N VAL A 24 1.80 -0.82 4.05
CA VAL A 24 0.59 -0.15 4.47
C VAL A 24 -0.18 -1.10 5.36
N ILE A 25 -0.57 -0.63 6.51
CA ILE A 25 -1.38 -1.40 7.44
C ILE A 25 -2.60 -0.56 7.75
N GLY A 26 -3.76 -1.16 7.78
CA GLY A 26 -4.95 -0.40 8.06
C GLY A 26 -6.06 -1.21 8.68
N TYR A 27 -7.05 -0.50 9.15
CA TYR A 27 -8.24 -1.12 9.72
C TYR A 27 -9.45 -0.39 9.14
N SER A 28 -10.38 -1.16 8.60
CA SER A 28 -11.57 -0.65 7.97
C SER A 28 -12.81 -1.09 8.73
N GLY A 29 -13.85 -0.27 8.70
CA GLY A 29 -15.10 -0.57 9.37
C GLY A 29 -15.24 0.23 10.65
N TYR A 30 -16.47 0.26 11.17
CA TYR A 30 -16.76 1.06 12.34
C TYR A 30 -16.10 0.50 13.60
N LEU A 31 -15.84 -0.78 13.64
CA LEU A 31 -15.16 -1.41 14.77
C LEU A 31 -13.80 -1.97 14.38
N GLY A 32 -13.30 -1.60 13.21
CA GLY A 32 -12.01 -2.11 12.75
C GLY A 32 -12.03 -3.59 12.41
N GLU A 33 -13.17 -4.09 11.92
CA GLU A 33 -13.30 -5.52 11.69
C GLU A 33 -12.52 -6.03 10.49
N TRP A 34 -12.07 -5.17 9.64
CA TRP A 34 -11.24 -5.58 8.51
C TRP A 34 -9.82 -5.06 8.67
N GLU A 35 -8.86 -5.96 8.57
CA GLU A 35 -7.46 -5.58 8.62
C GLU A 35 -6.94 -5.54 7.19
N LEU A 36 -6.32 -4.44 6.83
CA LEU A 36 -5.76 -4.26 5.51
C LEU A 36 -4.24 -4.28 5.58
N THR A 37 -3.62 -5.03 4.69
CA THR A 37 -2.16 -4.99 4.54
C THR A 37 -1.84 -4.86 3.08
N ALA A 38 -0.83 -4.08 2.76
CA ALA A 38 -0.39 -3.92 1.38
C ALA A 38 1.10 -3.65 1.36
N THR A 39 1.74 -4.12 0.30
CA THR A 39 3.14 -3.78 0.04
C THR A 39 3.14 -3.04 -1.27
N VAL A 40 3.49 -1.79 -1.23
CA VAL A 40 3.45 -0.94 -2.42
C VAL A 40 4.85 -0.51 -2.80
N THR A 41 5.07 -0.37 -4.09
CA THR A 41 6.37 0.01 -4.63
C THR A 41 6.25 1.36 -5.31
N GLU A 42 7.25 2.19 -5.11
CA GLU A 42 7.29 3.51 -5.69
C GLU A 42 7.49 3.45 -7.19
N ARG A 43 6.73 4.27 -7.90
CA ARG A 43 6.90 4.42 -9.32
C ARG A 43 6.89 5.91 -9.58
N ILE A 44 7.93 6.40 -10.23
CA ILE A 44 8.00 7.80 -10.57
C ILE A 44 7.47 7.98 -11.98
N SER A 45 6.44 8.79 -12.11
CA SER A 45 5.87 9.07 -13.40
C SER A 45 5.78 10.57 -13.51
N SER A 46 6.49 11.14 -14.45
CA SER A 46 6.56 12.59 -14.62
C SER A 46 7.11 13.24 -13.36
N ARG A 47 6.31 14.00 -12.67
CA ARG A 47 6.76 14.66 -11.44
C ARG A 47 6.06 14.10 -10.21
N THR A 48 5.33 13.02 -10.38
CA THR A 48 4.51 12.51 -9.30
C THR A 48 5.02 11.17 -8.84
N LYS A 49 5.11 10.99 -7.55
CA LYS A 49 5.46 9.71 -7.00
C LYS A 49 4.18 8.95 -6.75
N GLU A 50 4.07 7.80 -7.37
CA GLU A 50 2.92 6.95 -7.21
C GLU A 50 3.38 5.64 -6.59
N TYR A 51 2.59 5.12 -5.69
CA TYR A 51 2.88 3.84 -5.05
C TYR A 51 1.75 2.88 -5.39
N SER A 52 2.10 1.68 -5.77
CA SER A 52 1.10 0.66 -6.09
C SER A 52 1.60 -0.72 -5.70
N GLY A 53 0.71 -1.61 -5.42
CA GLY A 53 1.05 -2.97 -5.08
C GLY A 53 -0.14 -3.77 -4.60
N PRO A 54 0.08 -5.05 -4.34
CA PRO A 54 -1.00 -5.93 -3.90
C PRO A 54 -1.47 -5.60 -2.50
N LEU A 55 -2.76 -5.79 -2.28
CA LEU A 55 -3.34 -5.61 -0.97
C LEU A 55 -4.15 -6.84 -0.57
N THR A 56 -4.26 -7.04 0.72
CA THR A 56 -5.06 -8.12 1.28
C THR A 56 -5.89 -7.54 2.41
N MET A 57 -7.17 -7.90 2.47
CA MET A 57 -8.05 -7.53 3.56
C MET A 57 -8.56 -8.79 4.23
N LYS A 58 -8.45 -8.84 5.55
CA LYS A 58 -8.95 -9.96 6.34
C LYS A 58 -10.01 -9.49 7.29
N HIS A 59 -11.10 -10.24 7.37
CA HIS A 59 -12.17 -9.94 8.31
C HIS A 59 -11.80 -10.56 9.64
N VAL A 60 -11.36 -9.75 10.57
CA VAL A 60 -10.82 -10.24 11.83
C VAL A 60 -11.80 -10.18 12.99
N GLY A 61 -12.98 -9.65 12.75
CA GLY A 61 -13.99 -9.54 13.80
C GLY A 61 -14.88 -10.74 13.99
N LEU A 62 -14.78 -11.73 13.11
CA LEU A 62 -15.62 -12.91 13.20
C LEU A 62 -14.79 -14.17 13.25
N CYS A 63 -15.16 -15.05 14.14
CA CYS A 63 -14.56 -16.38 14.17
C CYS A 63 -15.43 -17.30 13.35
N THR A 64 -14.93 -17.75 12.24
CA THR A 64 -15.64 -18.71 11.41
C THR A 64 -14.87 -20.02 11.44
N GLN A 65 -15.54 -21.11 11.14
CA GLN A 65 -14.89 -22.40 11.13
C GLN A 65 -13.85 -22.51 10.03
N ASP A 66 -14.03 -21.77 8.96
CA ASP A 66 -13.10 -21.81 7.84
C ASP A 66 -12.03 -20.72 7.92
N GLY A 67 -11.95 -20.07 9.04
CA GLY A 67 -11.00 -18.99 9.23
C GLY A 67 -11.55 -17.65 8.78
N PRO A 68 -10.76 -16.58 8.88
CA PRO A 68 -11.25 -15.26 8.52
C PRO A 68 -11.45 -15.13 7.01
N GLU A 69 -12.48 -14.39 6.64
CA GLU A 69 -12.71 -14.10 5.25
C GLU A 69 -11.59 -13.21 4.75
N GLU A 70 -11.10 -13.47 3.57
CA GLU A 70 -10.00 -12.72 3.01
C GLU A 70 -10.32 -12.25 1.61
N LYS A 71 -10.01 -11.00 1.32
CA LYS A 71 -10.17 -10.42 -0.01
C LYS A 71 -8.83 -9.88 -0.46
N THR A 72 -8.55 -10.03 -1.74
CA THR A 72 -7.30 -9.54 -2.30
C THR A 72 -7.58 -8.52 -3.38
N GLY A 73 -6.60 -7.73 -3.69
CA GLY A 73 -6.72 -6.73 -4.72
C GLY A 73 -5.44 -5.92 -4.87
N GLU A 74 -5.60 -4.68 -5.24
CA GLU A 74 -4.47 -3.82 -5.49
C GLU A 74 -4.73 -2.44 -4.91
N MET A 75 -3.70 -1.82 -4.39
CA MET A 75 -3.79 -0.47 -3.86
C MET A 75 -2.88 0.44 -4.67
N ARG A 76 -3.36 1.65 -4.93
CA ARG A 76 -2.57 2.65 -5.64
C ARG A 76 -2.81 3.99 -4.99
N PHE A 77 -1.77 4.70 -4.68
CA PHE A 77 -1.95 6.03 -4.11
C PHE A 77 -0.81 6.96 -4.52
N GLN A 78 -1.08 8.25 -4.38
CA GLN A 78 -0.10 9.28 -4.62
C GLN A 78 0.06 10.03 -3.33
N MET A 79 1.30 10.29 -2.95
CA MET A 79 1.57 11.13 -1.79
C MET A 79 1.84 12.52 -2.30
N SER A 80 1.08 13.49 -1.81
CA SER A 80 1.30 14.85 -2.23
C SER A 80 2.53 15.41 -1.53
N ALA A 81 3.03 16.53 -2.02
CA ALA A 81 4.18 17.18 -1.43
C ALA A 81 3.91 17.58 0.01
N LEU A 82 2.64 17.78 0.34
CA LEU A 82 2.25 17.99 1.72
C LEU A 82 1.74 16.65 2.24
N PRO A 83 2.45 16.01 3.13
CA PRO A 83 2.07 14.67 3.56
C PRO A 83 0.83 14.62 4.45
N SER A 84 0.04 15.69 4.47
CA SER A 84 -1.14 15.73 5.31
C SER A 84 -2.34 15.03 4.70
N ARG A 85 -2.28 14.68 3.42
CA ARG A 85 -3.39 14.01 2.77
C ARG A 85 -2.93 12.80 1.97
N LEU A 86 -3.76 11.79 1.96
CA LEU A 86 -3.52 10.61 1.17
C LEU A 86 -4.78 10.28 0.39
N ASN A 87 -4.65 10.24 -0.93
CA ASN A 87 -5.73 9.81 -1.79
C ASN A 87 -5.33 8.50 -2.43
N ALA A 88 -6.17 7.52 -2.30
CA ALA A 88 -5.85 6.18 -2.77
C ALA A 88 -7.01 5.56 -3.53
N THR A 89 -6.69 4.65 -4.41
CA THR A 89 -7.66 3.82 -5.09
C THR A 89 -7.37 2.38 -4.66
N LEU A 90 -8.40 1.69 -4.22
CA LEU A 90 -8.27 0.33 -3.79
C LEU A 90 -9.18 -0.54 -4.64
N LEU A 91 -8.58 -1.50 -5.33
CA LEU A 91 -9.36 -2.47 -6.07
C LEU A 91 -9.46 -3.68 -5.15
N VAL A 92 -10.64 -3.96 -4.64
CA VAL A 92 -10.83 -5.04 -3.66
C VAL A 92 -11.85 -6.01 -4.21
N ALA A 93 -11.43 -7.24 -4.44
CA ALA A 93 -12.29 -8.28 -4.99
C ALA A 93 -13.02 -7.82 -6.26
N GLY A 94 -12.31 -7.09 -7.12
CA GLY A 94 -12.89 -6.60 -8.38
C GLY A 94 -13.68 -5.31 -8.28
N VAL A 95 -13.82 -4.75 -7.09
CA VAL A 95 -14.57 -3.52 -6.91
C VAL A 95 -13.60 -2.37 -6.64
N GLU A 96 -13.74 -1.29 -7.41
CA GLU A 96 -12.88 -0.14 -7.26
C GLU A 96 -13.43 0.79 -6.21
N CYS A 97 -12.66 1.03 -5.17
CA CYS A 97 -13.03 1.91 -4.08
C CYS A 97 -12.07 3.09 -4.03
N THR A 98 -12.51 4.20 -3.50
CA THR A 98 -11.66 5.37 -3.34
C THR A 98 -11.51 5.70 -1.87
N TYR A 99 -10.37 6.25 -1.52
CA TYR A 99 -10.07 6.61 -0.14
C TYR A 99 -9.46 8.00 -0.10
N SER A 100 -9.89 8.79 0.86
CA SER A 100 -9.29 10.08 1.11
C SER A 100 -9.11 10.21 2.62
N GLY A 101 -7.89 10.45 3.04
CA GLY A 101 -7.57 10.53 4.46
C GLY A 101 -6.66 11.70 4.79
N ARG A 102 -6.70 12.11 6.04
CA ARG A 102 -5.84 13.15 6.57
C ARG A 102 -4.90 12.55 7.60
N PHE A 103 -3.68 13.04 7.61
CA PHE A 103 -2.69 12.56 8.55
C PHE A 103 -2.77 13.31 9.87
N SER A 104 -2.78 12.53 10.94
CA SER A 104 -2.63 13.04 12.29
C SER A 104 -1.54 12.15 12.90
N ASP A 105 -1.87 11.10 13.61
CA ASP A 105 -0.90 10.08 14.00
C ASP A 105 -0.90 8.97 12.96
N SER A 106 -1.95 8.92 12.17
CA SER A 106 -2.14 7.97 11.09
C SER A 106 -3.03 8.66 10.09
N TYR A 107 -3.23 8.06 8.92
CA TYR A 107 -4.17 8.60 7.97
C TYR A 107 -5.55 8.11 8.37
N THR A 108 -6.46 9.04 8.58
CA THR A 108 -7.83 8.73 8.95
C THR A 108 -8.76 9.32 7.91
N GLY A 109 -9.61 8.52 7.38
CA GLY A 109 -10.53 8.96 6.35
C GLY A 109 -11.60 7.96 6.06
N THR A 110 -12.18 8.08 4.88
CA THR A 110 -13.33 7.28 4.49
C THR A 110 -13.06 6.58 3.18
N MET A 111 -13.41 5.31 3.11
CA MET A 111 -13.34 4.53 1.90
C MET A 111 -14.72 4.42 1.30
N ASN A 112 -14.84 4.79 0.03
CA ASN A 112 -16.09 4.76 -0.69
C ASN A 112 -16.04 3.72 -1.79
N CYS A 113 -16.97 2.79 -1.74
CA CYS A 113 -17.12 1.76 -2.78
C CYS A 113 -18.50 1.92 -3.39
N PRO A 114 -18.64 1.70 -4.71
CA PRO A 114 -19.91 1.96 -5.37
C PRO A 114 -21.05 1.04 -4.93
N ASP A 115 -20.74 -0.11 -4.38
CA ASP A 115 -21.75 -1.08 -4.03
C ASP A 115 -22.12 -1.08 -2.56
N ARG A 116 -21.63 -0.15 -1.79
CA ARG A 116 -21.92 -0.13 -0.35
C ARG A 116 -21.72 1.25 0.22
N GLU A 117 -22.11 1.42 1.46
CA GLU A 117 -21.96 2.68 2.14
C GLU A 117 -20.50 2.94 2.47
N ALA A 118 -20.15 4.22 2.58
CA ALA A 118 -18.81 4.61 2.95
C ALA A 118 -18.47 4.10 4.35
N VAL A 119 -17.26 3.64 4.53
CA VAL A 119 -16.80 3.15 5.82
C VAL A 119 -15.51 3.83 6.22
N PRO A 120 -15.28 4.00 7.50
CA PRO A 120 -14.03 4.60 7.94
C PRO A 120 -12.87 3.65 7.67
N LEU A 121 -11.73 4.21 7.30
CA LEU A 121 -10.51 3.45 7.06
C LEU A 121 -9.34 4.23 7.62
N LYS A 122 -8.58 3.58 8.47
CA LYS A 122 -7.42 4.17 9.09
C LYS A 122 -6.19 3.46 8.58
N LEU A 123 -5.21 4.21 8.12
CA LEU A 123 -4.02 3.64 7.49
C LEU A 123 -2.74 4.13 8.12
N TRP A 124 -1.77 3.25 8.22
CA TRP A 124 -0.41 3.59 8.58
C TRP A 124 0.48 3.18 7.41
N VAL A 125 1.36 4.08 7.01
CA VAL A 125 2.31 3.82 5.94
C VAL A 125 3.71 3.88 6.54
N LYS A 126 4.47 2.83 6.32
CA LYS A 126 5.83 2.74 6.87
C LYS A 126 6.89 2.58 5.80
#